data_7d5c1ebd0c0a267e14fd919c3c46d1c2
#
_entry.id   7d5c1ebd0c0a267e14fd919c3c46d1c2
#
_cell.length_a   1.000
_cell.length_b   1.000
_cell.length_c   1.000
_cell.angle_alpha   90.00
_cell.angle_beta   90.00
_cell.angle_gamma   90.00
#
_symmetry.space_group_name_H-M   'P 1'
#
loop_
_entity.id
_entity.type
_entity.pdbx_description
1 polymer ?
#
loop_
_entity_poly.entity_id
_entity_poly.type
_entity_poly.pdbx_seq_one_letter_code
_entity_poly.pdbx_strand_id
1 'polypeptide(L)'
;MKKILFFAVACLTACHQENNLTTEHLDITLENEKAETQITVDYPQSINNGNLDALRQQVVTFVLPNYSESLENGADIFKQFAEEKNKMLSADNDFGTAMKFAYNGNILLVAQNEKFATFTLDAYIYTGGAHGMPIWSSKTLRKTDGMILNDKLLNEKVNSEAFKKLLEQGVKTYFTVQKGAFYQCDFQSDKLQSEIFENYKIDDLPLPQEKPFLTKNGVGFVYMPYEISWYANGRIAFVLPYSQMTDYMSEDALNLVKNVNKNVKIEAYVDEQTRQKYQDYLAQPEHKICQ
;
A
#
# COMPACT_ATOMS: atom_id res chain seq x y z
N MET A 1 -46.38 -25.26 -50.45
CA MET A 1 -46.18 -24.47 -49.20
C MET A 1 -44.97 -25.01 -48.52
N LYS A 2 -43.81 -24.29 -48.58
CA LYS A 2 -42.55 -24.66 -47.91
C LYS A 2 -42.56 -24.03 -46.51
N LYS A 3 -42.53 -24.87 -45.45
CA LYS A 3 -42.37 -24.42 -44.06
C LYS A 3 -40.86 -24.18 -43.82
N ILE A 4 -40.50 -22.93 -43.55
CA ILE A 4 -39.17 -22.52 -43.13
C ILE A 4 -39.14 -22.61 -41.58
N LEU A 5 -38.30 -23.52 -41.04
CA LEU A 5 -38.07 -23.68 -39.62
C LEU A 5 -36.93 -22.71 -39.22
N PHE A 6 -37.22 -21.70 -38.42
CA PHE A 6 -36.22 -20.85 -37.81
C PHE A 6 -35.68 -21.54 -36.54
N PHE A 7 -34.44 -21.95 -36.55
CA PHE A 7 -33.72 -22.31 -35.35
C PHE A 7 -33.15 -21.03 -34.73
N ALA A 8 -33.74 -20.59 -33.60
CA ALA A 8 -33.14 -19.56 -32.76
C ALA A 8 -32.01 -20.23 -31.93
N VAL A 9 -30.75 -19.99 -32.32
CA VAL A 9 -29.61 -20.31 -31.47
C VAL A 9 -29.52 -19.25 -30.38
N ALA A 10 -29.98 -19.61 -29.18
CA ALA A 10 -29.74 -18.80 -28.01
C ALA A 10 -28.24 -18.94 -27.62
N CYS A 11 -27.43 -17.97 -28.00
CA CYS A 11 -26.10 -17.80 -27.44
C CYS A 11 -26.26 -17.44 -25.95
N LEU A 12 -26.12 -18.42 -25.08
CA LEU A 12 -25.86 -18.19 -23.64
C LEU A 12 -24.43 -17.62 -23.52
N THR A 13 -24.28 -16.33 -23.70
CA THR A 13 -23.11 -15.62 -23.17
C THR A 13 -23.23 -15.69 -21.65
N ALA A 14 -22.51 -16.63 -21.03
CA ALA A 14 -22.27 -16.59 -19.61
C ALA A 14 -21.50 -15.27 -19.35
N CYS A 15 -22.22 -14.22 -18.95
CA CYS A 15 -21.60 -13.06 -18.36
C CYS A 15 -20.83 -13.56 -17.13
N HIS A 16 -19.53 -13.65 -17.26
CA HIS A 16 -18.64 -13.80 -16.11
C HIS A 16 -18.76 -12.48 -15.36
N GLN A 17 -19.64 -12.43 -14.39
CA GLN A 17 -19.80 -11.28 -13.51
C GLN A 17 -18.53 -11.26 -12.64
N GLU A 18 -17.60 -10.36 -12.95
CA GLU A 18 -16.38 -10.18 -12.18
C GLU A 18 -16.75 -9.94 -10.71
N ASN A 19 -16.10 -10.67 -9.80
CA ASN A 19 -16.29 -10.51 -8.35
C ASN A 19 -15.54 -9.26 -7.85
N ASN A 20 -15.94 -8.10 -8.36
CA ASN A 20 -15.36 -6.83 -7.98
C ASN A 20 -15.98 -6.31 -6.68
N LEU A 21 -15.13 -5.94 -5.74
CA LEU A 21 -15.49 -5.13 -4.59
C LEU A 21 -15.67 -3.68 -5.05
N THR A 22 -16.80 -3.07 -4.72
CA THR A 22 -16.99 -1.62 -4.86
C THR A 22 -16.79 -0.95 -3.50
N THR A 23 -16.29 0.28 -3.52
CA THR A 23 -16.06 1.09 -2.32
C THR A 23 -16.77 2.43 -2.45
N GLU A 24 -17.18 2.98 -1.31
CA GLU A 24 -17.52 4.39 -1.15
C GLU A 24 -16.29 5.14 -0.69
N HIS A 25 -15.99 6.26 -1.34
CA HIS A 25 -14.89 7.13 -0.97
C HIS A 25 -15.36 8.17 0.04
N LEU A 26 -14.81 8.13 1.24
CA LEU A 26 -15.16 9.02 2.35
C LEU A 26 -14.00 9.97 2.63
N ASP A 27 -14.27 11.28 2.63
CA ASP A 27 -13.33 12.31 3.06
C ASP A 27 -13.90 13.05 4.27
N ILE A 28 -13.21 12.97 5.39
CA ILE A 28 -13.65 13.59 6.65
C ILE A 28 -12.53 14.48 7.16
N THR A 29 -12.82 15.76 7.34
CA THR A 29 -11.89 16.74 7.92
C THR A 29 -12.56 17.45 9.09
N LEU A 30 -11.88 17.44 10.22
CA LEU A 30 -12.27 18.16 11.44
C LEU A 30 -11.10 19.04 11.86
N GLU A 31 -11.39 20.31 12.11
CA GLU A 31 -10.39 21.29 12.48
C GLU A 31 -10.91 22.21 13.59
N ASN A 32 -10.04 22.57 14.52
CA ASN A 32 -10.26 23.63 15.50
C ASN A 32 -8.95 24.41 15.70
N GLU A 33 -8.91 25.30 16.69
CA GLU A 33 -7.74 26.14 16.96
C GLU A 33 -6.49 25.33 17.36
N LYS A 34 -6.65 24.14 17.94
CA LYS A 34 -5.57 23.34 18.53
C LYS A 34 -5.21 22.11 17.70
N ALA A 35 -6.13 21.57 16.92
CA ALA A 35 -5.93 20.31 16.22
C ALA A 35 -6.64 20.24 14.87
N GLU A 36 -6.09 19.40 13.99
CA GLU A 36 -6.69 18.99 12.71
C GLU A 36 -6.68 17.48 12.61
N THR A 37 -7.78 16.90 12.15
CA THR A 37 -7.88 15.47 11.82
C THR A 37 -8.49 15.33 10.45
N GLN A 38 -7.75 14.68 9.55
CA GLN A 38 -8.22 14.32 8.22
C GLN A 38 -8.14 12.80 8.07
N ILE A 39 -9.20 12.20 7.55
CA ILE A 39 -9.20 10.78 7.19
C ILE A 39 -9.92 10.57 5.86
N THR A 40 -9.26 9.87 4.94
CA THR A 40 -9.81 9.42 3.66
C THR A 40 -9.94 7.91 3.70
N VAL A 41 -11.09 7.36 3.30
CA VAL A 41 -11.36 5.92 3.37
C VAL A 41 -12.09 5.42 2.14
N ASP A 42 -11.57 4.36 1.52
CA ASP A 42 -12.31 3.54 0.57
C ASP A 42 -13.09 2.47 1.35
N TYR A 43 -14.34 2.77 1.70
CA TYR A 43 -15.17 1.88 2.51
C TYR A 43 -15.91 0.83 1.66
N PRO A 44 -15.84 -0.49 1.97
CA PRO A 44 -16.50 -1.53 1.21
C PRO A 44 -18.02 -1.36 1.14
N GLN A 45 -18.57 -1.22 -0.08
CA GLN A 45 -20.00 -1.01 -0.31
C GLN A 45 -20.72 -2.25 -0.79
N SER A 46 -20.17 -2.95 -1.78
CA SER A 46 -20.78 -4.16 -2.31
C SER A 46 -19.75 -5.15 -2.86
N ILE A 47 -20.09 -6.41 -2.84
CA ILE A 47 -19.33 -7.50 -3.45
C ILE A 47 -20.30 -8.61 -3.90
N ASN A 48 -20.09 -9.17 -5.09
CA ASN A 48 -21.02 -10.17 -5.64
C ASN A 48 -20.88 -11.54 -4.95
N ASN A 49 -19.62 -12.02 -4.76
CA ASN A 49 -19.33 -13.32 -4.16
C ASN A 49 -18.25 -13.15 -3.08
N GLY A 50 -18.66 -12.73 -1.88
CA GLY A 50 -17.73 -12.49 -0.78
C GLY A 50 -18.46 -12.15 0.52
N ASN A 51 -17.69 -11.95 1.56
CA ASN A 51 -18.21 -11.55 2.87
C ASN A 51 -17.95 -10.06 3.09
N LEU A 52 -18.94 -9.23 2.74
CA LEU A 52 -18.84 -7.77 2.82
C LEU A 52 -18.55 -7.29 4.24
N ASP A 53 -19.25 -7.85 5.24
CA ASP A 53 -19.08 -7.42 6.63
C ASP A 53 -17.70 -7.80 7.18
N ALA A 54 -17.15 -8.95 6.77
CA ALA A 54 -15.79 -9.30 7.12
C ALA A 54 -14.76 -8.33 6.51
N LEU A 55 -14.98 -7.87 5.26
CA LEU A 55 -14.10 -6.87 4.63
C LEU A 55 -14.25 -5.51 5.32
N ARG A 56 -15.47 -5.06 5.62
CA ARG A 56 -15.75 -3.82 6.38
C ARG A 56 -15.06 -3.85 7.75
N GLN A 57 -15.20 -4.97 8.47
CA GLN A 57 -14.53 -5.15 9.77
C GLN A 57 -13.02 -4.96 9.65
N GLN A 58 -12.38 -5.53 8.62
CA GLN A 58 -10.94 -5.37 8.43
C GLN A 58 -10.53 -3.94 8.08
N VAL A 59 -11.34 -3.19 7.36
CA VAL A 59 -11.11 -1.78 7.06
C VAL A 59 -11.24 -0.93 8.32
N VAL A 60 -12.29 -1.14 9.11
CA VAL A 60 -12.50 -0.40 10.38
C VAL A 60 -11.37 -0.68 11.38
N THR A 61 -10.90 -1.93 11.47
CA THR A 61 -9.82 -2.31 12.41
C THR A 61 -8.43 -1.77 12.08
N PHE A 62 -8.25 -1.01 11.00
CA PHE A 62 -7.04 -0.21 10.82
C PHE A 62 -6.90 0.91 11.89
N VAL A 63 -8.00 1.49 12.30
CA VAL A 63 -8.02 2.64 13.22
C VAL A 63 -8.79 2.36 14.52
N LEU A 64 -9.70 1.40 14.52
CA LEU A 64 -10.53 0.97 15.66
C LEU A 64 -10.38 -0.55 15.88
N PRO A 65 -9.27 -1.02 16.49
CA PRO A 65 -8.95 -2.47 16.56
C PRO A 65 -10.01 -3.33 17.25
N ASN A 66 -10.75 -2.78 18.19
CA ASN A 66 -11.75 -3.49 19.00
C ASN A 66 -13.19 -3.11 18.63
N TYR A 67 -13.41 -2.59 17.41
CA TYR A 67 -14.76 -2.19 16.98
C TYR A 67 -15.67 -3.41 16.85
N SER A 68 -16.85 -3.36 17.49
CA SER A 68 -17.80 -4.48 17.54
C SER A 68 -19.26 -4.07 17.30
N GLU A 69 -19.47 -2.83 16.81
CA GLU A 69 -20.80 -2.31 16.50
C GLU A 69 -21.18 -2.57 15.05
N SER A 70 -22.31 -1.97 14.60
CA SER A 70 -22.80 -2.11 13.22
C SER A 70 -21.81 -1.57 12.20
N LEU A 71 -21.57 -2.32 11.13
CA LEU A 71 -20.67 -1.98 10.03
C LEU A 71 -21.44 -1.38 8.82
N GLU A 72 -22.73 -1.09 8.93
CA GLU A 72 -23.55 -0.66 7.79
C GLU A 72 -23.22 0.77 7.33
N ASN A 73 -22.89 1.65 8.26
CA ASN A 73 -22.64 3.07 7.97
C ASN A 73 -21.17 3.44 8.22
N GLY A 74 -20.33 3.29 7.19
CA GLY A 74 -18.91 3.64 7.26
C GLY A 74 -18.68 5.13 7.54
N ALA A 75 -19.52 6.02 6.99
CA ALA A 75 -19.37 7.45 7.20
C ALA A 75 -19.52 7.84 8.68
N ASP A 76 -20.51 7.28 9.39
CA ASP A 76 -20.68 7.55 10.83
C ASP A 76 -19.54 6.98 11.66
N ILE A 77 -19.06 5.77 11.34
CA ILE A 77 -17.94 5.12 12.05
C ILE A 77 -16.69 6.00 11.96
N PHE A 78 -16.30 6.40 10.75
CA PHE A 78 -15.07 7.18 10.56
C PHE A 78 -15.22 8.64 10.98
N LYS A 79 -16.42 9.20 10.95
CA LYS A 79 -16.71 10.51 11.54
C LYS A 79 -16.52 10.48 13.05
N GLN A 80 -17.08 9.48 13.74
CA GLN A 80 -16.89 9.32 15.19
C GLN A 80 -15.40 9.14 15.52
N PHE A 81 -14.67 8.30 14.77
CA PHE A 81 -13.22 8.17 14.93
C PHE A 81 -12.51 9.52 14.81
N ALA A 82 -12.84 10.30 13.77
CA ALA A 82 -12.23 11.62 13.54
C ALA A 82 -12.54 12.60 14.69
N GLU A 83 -13.78 12.61 15.21
CA GLU A 83 -14.20 13.45 16.33
C GLU A 83 -13.42 13.11 17.60
N GLU A 84 -13.30 11.82 17.93
CA GLU A 84 -12.55 11.36 19.11
C GLU A 84 -11.05 11.67 18.98
N LYS A 85 -10.47 11.43 17.78
CA LYS A 85 -9.07 11.74 17.50
C LYS A 85 -8.78 13.24 17.60
N ASN A 86 -9.62 14.09 17.01
CA ASN A 86 -9.47 15.54 17.06
C ASN A 86 -9.60 16.08 18.50
N LYS A 87 -10.56 15.54 19.27
CA LYS A 87 -10.72 15.87 20.70
C LYS A 87 -9.47 15.48 21.50
N MET A 88 -8.91 14.31 21.29
CA MET A 88 -7.71 13.84 21.96
C MET A 88 -6.51 14.74 21.65
N LEU A 89 -6.26 15.02 20.35
CA LEU A 89 -5.18 15.90 19.91
C LEU A 89 -5.33 17.31 20.46
N SER A 90 -6.57 17.83 20.54
CA SER A 90 -6.84 19.16 21.10
C SER A 90 -6.59 19.22 22.60
N ALA A 91 -6.87 18.14 23.35
CA ALA A 91 -6.64 18.07 24.78
C ALA A 91 -5.13 17.98 25.10
N ASP A 92 -4.37 17.28 24.27
CA ASP A 92 -2.93 17.10 24.46
C ASP A 92 -2.11 18.33 24.00
N ASN A 93 -2.70 19.27 23.25
CA ASN A 93 -2.02 20.46 22.77
C ASN A 93 -2.04 21.60 23.79
N ASP A 94 -1.07 21.60 24.70
CA ASP A 94 -0.86 22.67 25.70
C ASP A 94 -0.01 23.85 25.19
N PHE A 95 0.55 23.76 23.96
CA PHE A 95 1.44 24.77 23.37
C PHE A 95 0.70 26.00 22.82
N GLY A 96 -0.64 26.03 22.92
CA GLY A 96 -1.45 27.13 22.40
C GLY A 96 -1.56 27.13 20.87
N THR A 97 -2.08 28.21 20.31
CA THR A 97 -2.45 28.32 18.88
C THR A 97 -1.28 28.40 17.90
N ALA A 98 -0.03 28.40 18.36
CA ALA A 98 1.14 28.55 17.48
C ALA A 98 1.38 27.30 16.59
N MET A 99 1.01 26.11 17.03
CA MET A 99 1.20 24.86 16.29
C MET A 99 0.01 23.94 16.54
N LYS A 100 -0.72 23.59 15.49
CA LYS A 100 -1.79 22.60 15.58
C LYS A 100 -1.20 21.20 15.60
N PHE A 101 -1.75 20.34 16.47
CA PHE A 101 -1.52 18.91 16.35
C PHE A 101 -2.36 18.35 15.20
N ALA A 102 -1.84 17.37 14.48
CA ALA A 102 -2.49 16.86 13.28
C ALA A 102 -2.49 15.33 13.19
N TYR A 103 -3.56 14.79 12.65
CA TYR A 103 -3.64 13.42 12.17
C TYR A 103 -4.15 13.43 10.73
N ASN A 104 -3.37 12.85 9.80
CA ASN A 104 -3.77 12.64 8.42
C ASN A 104 -3.69 11.15 8.13
N GLY A 105 -4.80 10.52 7.75
CA GLY A 105 -4.87 9.08 7.50
C GLY A 105 -5.60 8.76 6.21
N ASN A 106 -5.04 7.82 5.41
CA ASN A 106 -5.64 7.33 4.18
C ASN A 106 -5.77 5.81 4.25
N ILE A 107 -6.98 5.29 4.20
CA ILE A 107 -7.27 3.86 4.09
C ILE A 107 -7.79 3.60 2.68
N LEU A 108 -6.94 3.08 1.80
CA LEU A 108 -7.25 2.99 0.37
C LEU A 108 -7.24 1.55 -0.13
N LEU A 109 -8.15 1.23 -1.04
CA LEU A 109 -8.15 0.00 -1.83
C LEU A 109 -7.11 0.12 -2.94
N VAL A 110 -5.93 -0.49 -2.75
CA VAL A 110 -4.78 -0.35 -3.67
C VAL A 110 -4.67 -1.45 -4.71
N ALA A 111 -5.28 -2.60 -4.46
CA ALA A 111 -5.32 -3.71 -5.42
C ALA A 111 -6.50 -4.64 -5.14
N GLN A 112 -7.04 -5.23 -6.18
CA GLN A 112 -8.01 -6.31 -6.08
C GLN A 112 -8.04 -7.18 -7.34
N ASN A 113 -8.53 -8.41 -7.18
CA ASN A 113 -9.00 -9.27 -8.24
C ASN A 113 -10.22 -10.09 -7.76
N GLU A 114 -10.60 -11.15 -8.45
CA GLU A 114 -11.74 -12.00 -8.06
C GLU A 114 -11.61 -12.62 -6.65
N LYS A 115 -10.38 -12.81 -6.12
CA LYS A 115 -10.10 -13.58 -4.92
C LYS A 115 -9.68 -12.74 -3.72
N PHE A 116 -8.98 -11.63 -3.95
CA PHE A 116 -8.46 -10.77 -2.90
C PHE A 116 -8.75 -9.30 -3.11
N ALA A 117 -8.69 -8.54 -2.02
CA ALA A 117 -8.63 -7.09 -1.99
C ALA A 117 -7.53 -6.66 -1.01
N THR A 118 -6.69 -5.72 -1.41
CA THR A 118 -5.64 -5.16 -0.55
C THR A 118 -5.97 -3.72 -0.21
N PHE A 119 -6.07 -3.45 1.09
CA PHE A 119 -6.17 -2.10 1.65
C PHE A 119 -4.86 -1.73 2.34
N THR A 120 -4.53 -0.44 2.30
CA THR A 120 -3.40 0.13 3.02
C THR A 120 -3.86 1.28 3.89
N LEU A 121 -3.32 1.39 5.10
CA LEU A 121 -3.36 2.60 5.91
C LEU A 121 -2.03 3.33 5.72
N ASP A 122 -2.08 4.56 5.25
CA ASP A 122 -0.97 5.51 5.23
C ASP A 122 -1.37 6.71 6.08
N ALA A 123 -0.75 6.86 7.24
CA ALA A 123 -1.10 7.95 8.13
C ALA A 123 0.13 8.69 8.67
N TYR A 124 -0.10 9.91 9.10
CA TYR A 124 0.90 10.77 9.71
C TYR A 124 0.29 11.47 10.91
N ILE A 125 0.96 11.38 12.05
CA ILE A 125 0.57 12.07 13.28
C ILE A 125 1.64 13.09 13.67
N TYR A 126 1.22 14.32 13.95
CA TYR A 126 2.07 15.40 14.47
C TYR A 126 1.54 15.87 15.81
N THR A 127 2.36 15.76 16.83
CA THR A 127 2.07 16.19 18.20
C THR A 127 3.12 17.15 18.75
N GLY A 128 3.71 17.95 17.84
CA GLY A 128 4.78 18.89 18.19
C GLY A 128 6.17 18.32 17.93
N GLY A 129 7.18 19.17 18.08
CA GLY A 129 8.58 18.82 17.83
C GLY A 129 9.03 19.05 16.39
N ALA A 130 10.18 18.48 16.04
CA ALA A 130 10.84 18.72 14.75
C ALA A 130 10.12 18.04 13.55
N HIS A 131 9.44 16.94 13.78
CA HIS A 131 8.69 16.18 12.77
C HIS A 131 7.60 15.32 13.44
N GLY A 132 6.63 14.88 12.65
CA GLY A 132 5.64 13.91 13.10
C GLY A 132 6.08 12.46 12.88
N MET A 133 5.16 11.53 13.08
CA MET A 133 5.40 10.09 12.98
C MET A 133 4.56 9.53 11.83
N PRO A 134 5.18 8.95 10.80
CA PRO A 134 4.46 8.19 9.79
C PRO A 134 4.00 6.85 10.36
N ILE A 135 2.81 6.44 9.97
CA ILE A 135 2.20 5.15 10.31
C ILE A 135 1.86 4.46 9.00
N TRP A 136 2.20 3.20 8.90
CA TRP A 136 1.85 2.36 7.76
C TRP A 136 1.32 1.02 8.21
N SER A 137 0.36 0.51 7.49
CA SER A 137 -0.09 -0.89 7.61
C SER A 137 -0.77 -1.33 6.33
N SER A 138 -0.79 -2.63 6.08
CA SER A 138 -1.47 -3.20 4.92
C SER A 138 -2.23 -4.47 5.30
N LYS A 139 -3.35 -4.71 4.61
CA LYS A 139 -4.12 -5.95 4.74
C LYS A 139 -4.48 -6.45 3.35
N THR A 140 -3.88 -7.56 2.94
CA THR A 140 -4.37 -8.36 1.82
C THR A 140 -5.42 -9.32 2.36
N LEU A 141 -6.66 -9.14 1.93
CA LEU A 141 -7.84 -9.83 2.44
C LEU A 141 -8.36 -10.83 1.42
N ARG A 142 -8.65 -12.06 1.84
CA ARG A 142 -9.41 -13.00 1.03
C ARG A 142 -10.88 -12.54 0.99
N LYS A 143 -11.43 -12.35 -0.20
CA LYS A 143 -12.78 -11.78 -0.37
C LYS A 143 -13.90 -12.65 0.19
N THR A 144 -13.72 -13.98 0.23
CA THR A 144 -14.76 -14.91 0.68
C THR A 144 -15.05 -14.86 2.17
N ASP A 145 -14.07 -14.48 3.00
CA ASP A 145 -14.19 -14.54 4.47
C ASP A 145 -13.45 -13.41 5.21
N GLY A 146 -12.81 -12.49 4.49
CA GLY A 146 -12.06 -11.37 5.09
C GLY A 146 -10.77 -11.79 5.81
N MET A 147 -10.27 -13.01 5.61
CA MET A 147 -9.02 -13.44 6.25
C MET A 147 -7.84 -12.62 5.75
N ILE A 148 -7.03 -12.12 6.70
CA ILE A 148 -5.77 -11.43 6.40
C ILE A 148 -4.74 -12.48 5.94
N LEU A 149 -4.10 -12.22 4.79
CA LEU A 149 -3.20 -13.15 4.13
C LEU A 149 -1.72 -12.75 4.21
N ASN A 150 -1.40 -11.57 4.70
CA ASN A 150 -0.05 -11.01 4.68
C ASN A 150 1.03 -11.97 5.21
N ASP A 151 0.78 -12.62 6.35
CA ASP A 151 1.71 -13.60 6.96
C ASP A 151 1.87 -14.90 6.15
N LYS A 152 0.97 -15.14 5.19
CA LYS A 152 0.93 -16.37 4.38
C LYS A 152 1.37 -16.15 2.94
N LEU A 153 1.84 -14.93 2.59
CA LEU A 153 2.19 -14.62 1.21
C LEU A 153 3.51 -15.23 0.78
N LEU A 154 4.45 -15.37 1.69
CA LEU A 154 5.82 -15.82 1.39
C LEU A 154 6.11 -17.20 1.96
N ASN A 155 7.08 -17.89 1.36
CA ASN A 155 7.64 -19.15 1.83
C ASN A 155 9.05 -18.95 2.41
N GLU A 156 9.68 -20.02 2.91
CA GLU A 156 10.99 -19.98 3.58
C GLU A 156 12.17 -19.57 2.68
N LYS A 157 12.04 -19.62 1.35
CA LYS A 157 13.10 -19.22 0.41
C LYS A 157 13.42 -17.73 0.44
N VAL A 158 12.60 -16.91 1.11
CA VAL A 158 12.90 -15.48 1.34
C VAL A 158 14.14 -15.23 2.18
N ASN A 159 14.67 -16.27 2.85
CA ASN A 159 15.94 -16.17 3.58
C ASN A 159 17.17 -16.40 2.68
N SER A 160 16.99 -16.61 1.38
CA SER A 160 18.09 -16.88 0.45
C SER A 160 18.82 -15.60 0.01
N GLU A 161 20.11 -15.74 -0.34
CA GLU A 161 20.90 -14.66 -0.92
C GLU A 161 20.30 -14.11 -2.23
N ALA A 162 19.64 -14.99 -2.99
CA ALA A 162 18.94 -14.56 -4.22
C ALA A 162 17.78 -13.63 -3.91
N PHE A 163 17.04 -13.86 -2.82
CA PHE A 163 15.96 -12.98 -2.40
C PHE A 163 16.49 -11.64 -1.84
N LYS A 164 17.59 -11.65 -1.07
CA LYS A 164 18.25 -10.41 -0.62
C LYS A 164 18.63 -9.50 -1.78
N LYS A 165 19.09 -10.06 -2.91
CA LYS A 165 19.35 -9.30 -4.14
C LYS A 165 18.10 -8.67 -4.75
N LEU A 166 16.93 -9.28 -4.60
CA LEU A 166 15.67 -8.66 -5.02
C LEU A 166 15.30 -7.48 -4.11
N LEU A 167 15.48 -7.61 -2.79
CA LEU A 167 15.29 -6.50 -1.85
C LEU A 167 16.24 -5.35 -2.18
N GLU A 168 17.53 -5.64 -2.40
CA GLU A 168 18.52 -4.67 -2.85
C GLU A 168 18.08 -3.92 -4.10
N GLN A 169 17.59 -4.63 -5.13
CA GLN A 169 17.09 -4.02 -6.35
C GLN A 169 15.85 -3.15 -6.10
N GLY A 170 14.95 -3.59 -5.22
CA GLY A 170 13.78 -2.83 -4.82
C GLY A 170 14.13 -1.51 -4.15
N VAL A 171 15.04 -1.54 -3.18
CA VAL A 171 15.55 -0.35 -2.47
C VAL A 171 16.27 0.59 -3.44
N LYS A 172 17.12 0.09 -4.32
CA LYS A 172 17.77 0.89 -5.37
C LYS A 172 16.75 1.57 -6.28
N THR A 173 15.70 0.84 -6.69
CA THR A 173 14.63 1.39 -7.52
C THR A 173 13.88 2.52 -6.79
N TYR A 174 13.57 2.35 -5.50
CA TYR A 174 12.96 3.39 -4.70
C TYR A 174 13.80 4.67 -4.69
N PHE A 175 15.08 4.58 -4.34
CA PHE A 175 15.95 5.75 -4.28
C PHE A 175 16.17 6.39 -5.65
N THR A 176 16.22 5.61 -6.72
CA THR A 176 16.31 6.15 -8.09
C THR A 176 15.09 7.02 -8.42
N VAL A 177 13.88 6.60 -8.05
CA VAL A 177 12.65 7.39 -8.27
C VAL A 177 12.57 8.60 -7.32
N GLN A 178 12.91 8.40 -6.04
CA GLN A 178 12.83 9.43 -5.00
C GLN A 178 13.86 10.57 -5.20
N LYS A 179 15.08 10.22 -5.57
CA LYS A 179 16.24 11.13 -5.62
C LYS A 179 16.78 11.37 -7.04
N GLY A 180 16.15 10.79 -8.04
CA GLY A 180 16.57 10.88 -9.44
C GLY A 180 17.66 9.89 -9.83
N ALA A 181 18.06 9.93 -11.10
CA ALA A 181 19.00 8.98 -11.67
C ALA A 181 20.42 9.02 -11.05
N PHE A 182 20.77 10.08 -10.32
CA PHE A 182 22.06 10.21 -9.62
C PHE A 182 22.38 8.99 -8.75
N TYR A 183 21.41 8.49 -7.99
CA TYR A 183 21.58 7.31 -7.12
C TYR A 183 21.80 6.00 -7.89
N GLN A 184 21.39 5.94 -9.14
CA GLN A 184 21.55 4.74 -9.96
C GLN A 184 23.01 4.46 -10.31
N CYS A 185 23.84 5.52 -10.42
CA CYS A 185 25.25 5.45 -10.81
C CYS A 185 26.20 5.15 -9.66
N ASP A 186 25.89 5.69 -8.49
CA ASP A 186 26.84 5.78 -7.39
C ASP A 186 26.49 4.88 -6.18
N PHE A 187 25.45 4.01 -6.35
CA PHE A 187 24.92 3.18 -5.26
C PHE A 187 25.97 2.23 -4.65
N GLN A 188 27.09 2.00 -5.33
CA GLN A 188 28.18 1.15 -4.86
C GLN A 188 29.23 1.92 -4.05
N SER A 189 29.19 3.26 -3.99
CA SER A 189 30.17 4.00 -3.22
C SER A 189 29.90 3.85 -1.72
N ASP A 190 30.93 3.57 -0.95
CA ASP A 190 30.85 3.47 0.53
C ASP A 190 30.31 4.76 1.15
N LYS A 191 30.64 5.91 0.54
CA LYS A 191 30.15 7.22 0.98
C LYS A 191 28.62 7.30 0.83
N LEU A 192 28.06 6.92 -0.34
CA LEU A 192 26.63 6.98 -0.56
C LEU A 192 25.89 5.99 0.33
N GLN A 193 26.44 4.78 0.53
CA GLN A 193 25.85 3.81 1.43
C GLN A 193 25.80 4.34 2.87
N SER A 194 26.85 4.98 3.37
CA SER A 194 26.85 5.58 4.71
C SER A 194 25.92 6.78 4.85
N GLU A 195 25.62 7.49 3.76
CA GLU A 195 24.64 8.59 3.75
C GLU A 195 23.18 8.10 3.73
N ILE A 196 22.92 6.88 3.22
CA ILE A 196 21.58 6.31 3.09
C ILE A 196 21.25 5.37 4.25
N PHE A 197 22.16 4.48 4.61
CA PHE A 197 21.91 3.41 5.57
C PHE A 197 22.62 3.68 6.89
N GLU A 198 21.88 3.55 8.00
CA GLU A 198 22.41 3.79 9.34
C GLU A 198 23.29 2.64 9.82
N ASN A 199 22.79 1.40 9.77
CA ASN A 199 23.42 0.22 10.35
C ASN A 199 23.50 -0.97 9.39
N TYR A 200 23.13 -0.79 8.13
CA TYR A 200 23.04 -1.87 7.14
C TYR A 200 23.87 -1.59 5.91
N LYS A 201 24.19 -2.66 5.20
CA LYS A 201 24.71 -2.58 3.84
C LYS A 201 23.61 -2.95 2.86
N ILE A 202 23.65 -2.35 1.68
CA ILE A 202 22.63 -2.57 0.65
C ILE A 202 22.54 -4.04 0.21
N ASP A 203 23.62 -4.79 0.29
CA ASP A 203 23.72 -6.20 -0.09
C ASP A 203 23.37 -7.18 1.07
N ASP A 204 23.09 -6.65 2.27
CA ASP A 204 22.70 -7.44 3.44
C ASP A 204 21.51 -6.81 4.19
N LEU A 205 20.45 -6.51 3.46
CA LEU A 205 19.22 -5.95 4.03
C LEU A 205 18.39 -7.05 4.71
N PRO A 206 17.82 -6.78 5.91
CA PRO A 206 16.84 -7.65 6.52
C PRO A 206 15.53 -7.65 5.74
N LEU A 207 14.64 -8.62 5.99
CA LEU A 207 13.24 -8.49 5.59
C LEU A 207 12.61 -7.28 6.31
N PRO A 208 11.74 -6.50 5.64
CA PRO A 208 10.98 -5.45 6.30
C PRO A 208 10.18 -5.99 7.49
N GLN A 209 10.07 -5.21 8.56
CA GLN A 209 9.23 -5.53 9.72
C GLN A 209 7.75 -5.49 9.34
N GLU A 210 7.38 -4.57 8.45
CA GLU A 210 6.04 -4.53 7.88
C GLU A 210 5.81 -5.75 6.97
N LYS A 211 4.63 -6.34 7.12
CA LYS A 211 4.27 -7.53 6.35
C LYS A 211 4.10 -7.21 4.86
N PRO A 212 4.54 -8.12 3.96
CA PRO A 212 4.33 -7.95 2.54
C PRO A 212 2.84 -7.93 2.19
N PHE A 213 2.49 -7.30 1.06
CA PHE A 213 1.11 -7.19 0.59
C PHE A 213 1.02 -7.36 -0.93
N LEU A 214 -0.14 -7.79 -1.42
CA LEU A 214 -0.36 -7.92 -2.85
C LEU A 214 -0.75 -6.58 -3.46
N THR A 215 -0.12 -6.23 -4.58
CA THR A 215 -0.47 -5.09 -5.42
C THR A 215 -1.02 -5.57 -6.76
N LYS A 216 -1.36 -4.66 -7.66
CA LYS A 216 -1.75 -5.00 -9.03
C LYS A 216 -0.62 -5.72 -9.79
N ASN A 217 0.64 -5.35 -9.54
CA ASN A 217 1.78 -5.73 -10.35
C ASN A 217 2.73 -6.73 -9.67
N GLY A 218 2.64 -6.91 -8.36
CA GLY A 218 3.57 -7.74 -7.60
C GLY A 218 3.33 -7.73 -6.11
N VAL A 219 4.35 -8.12 -5.36
CA VAL A 219 4.37 -8.11 -3.90
C VAL A 219 5.04 -6.82 -3.42
N GLY A 220 4.31 -6.04 -2.62
CA GLY A 220 4.78 -4.80 -2.00
C GLY A 220 5.56 -5.06 -0.72
N PHE A 221 6.64 -4.29 -0.53
CA PHE A 221 7.50 -4.28 0.65
C PHE A 221 7.70 -2.85 1.13
N VAL A 222 7.72 -2.66 2.44
CA VAL A 222 7.87 -1.35 3.08
C VAL A 222 8.82 -1.42 4.25
N TYR A 223 9.89 -0.64 4.20
CA TYR A 223 10.73 -0.32 5.35
C TYR A 223 10.28 1.01 5.93
N MET A 224 10.03 1.03 7.23
CA MET A 224 9.66 2.25 7.93
C MET A 224 10.89 3.16 8.18
N PRO A 225 10.70 4.47 8.41
CA PRO A 225 11.80 5.34 8.82
C PRO A 225 12.54 4.78 10.04
N TYR A 226 13.85 4.87 10.05
CA TYR A 226 14.79 4.29 11.02
C TYR A 226 14.94 2.76 10.99
N GLU A 227 14.22 2.04 10.14
CA GLU A 227 14.38 0.58 10.06
C GLU A 227 15.71 0.20 9.39
N ILE A 228 16.00 0.75 8.22
CA ILE A 228 17.26 0.55 7.50
C ILE A 228 17.94 1.85 7.10
N SER A 229 17.30 2.99 7.27
CA SER A 229 17.73 4.29 6.77
C SER A 229 17.25 5.42 7.68
N TRP A 230 17.89 6.59 7.57
CA TRP A 230 17.54 7.78 8.33
C TRP A 230 16.11 8.26 8.08
N TYR A 231 15.50 8.90 9.06
CA TYR A 231 14.15 9.47 8.96
C TYR A 231 13.95 10.35 7.71
N ALA A 232 14.95 11.17 7.38
CA ALA A 232 14.92 12.09 6.24
C ALA A 232 14.76 11.39 4.86
N ASN A 233 15.04 10.09 4.77
CA ASN A 233 14.83 9.30 3.56
C ASN A 233 13.39 8.78 3.44
N GLY A 234 12.59 8.97 4.48
CA GLY A 234 11.18 8.57 4.50
C GLY A 234 10.97 7.07 4.57
N ARG A 235 9.79 6.65 4.19
CA ARG A 235 9.39 5.25 4.08
C ARG A 235 9.85 4.69 2.74
N ILE A 236 10.72 3.66 2.78
CA ILE A 236 11.27 3.03 1.57
C ILE A 236 10.33 1.90 1.14
N ALA A 237 9.61 2.13 0.05
CA ALA A 237 8.57 1.22 -0.41
C ALA A 237 8.71 0.88 -1.90
N PHE A 238 8.56 -0.41 -2.24
CA PHE A 238 8.70 -0.90 -3.60
C PHE A 238 7.87 -2.16 -3.84
N VAL A 239 7.69 -2.50 -5.11
CA VAL A 239 6.96 -3.69 -5.56
C VAL A 239 7.90 -4.58 -6.35
N LEU A 240 8.04 -5.83 -5.93
CA LEU A 240 8.70 -6.89 -6.69
C LEU A 240 7.67 -7.59 -7.57
N PRO A 241 7.88 -7.64 -8.91
CA PRO A 241 6.92 -8.23 -9.84
C PRO A 241 6.61 -9.69 -9.53
N TYR A 242 5.38 -10.11 -9.73
CA TYR A 242 4.98 -11.51 -9.52
C TYR A 242 5.87 -12.50 -10.28
N SER A 243 6.36 -12.12 -11.48
CA SER A 243 7.26 -12.95 -12.28
C SER A 243 8.61 -13.23 -11.61
N GLN A 244 9.08 -12.35 -10.74
CA GLN A 244 10.30 -12.52 -9.94
C GLN A 244 10.03 -13.13 -8.57
N MET A 245 8.76 -13.07 -8.12
CA MET A 245 8.34 -13.54 -6.81
C MET A 245 7.84 -14.98 -6.79
N THR A 246 7.65 -15.63 -7.96
CA THR A 246 7.03 -16.96 -8.08
C THR A 246 7.67 -18.01 -7.16
N ASP A 247 9.01 -18.02 -7.05
CA ASP A 247 9.74 -19.00 -6.23
C ASP A 247 9.67 -18.70 -4.72
N TYR A 248 9.31 -17.48 -4.35
CA TYR A 248 9.29 -16.97 -2.98
C TYR A 248 7.89 -16.84 -2.39
N MET A 249 6.86 -16.94 -3.22
CA MET A 249 5.46 -16.93 -2.77
C MET A 249 5.06 -18.32 -2.29
N SER A 250 4.15 -18.35 -1.31
CA SER A 250 3.50 -19.60 -0.92
C SER A 250 2.58 -20.12 -2.02
N GLU A 251 2.22 -21.39 -1.98
CA GLU A 251 1.26 -21.98 -2.91
C GLU A 251 -0.11 -21.30 -2.83
N ASP A 252 -0.57 -20.98 -1.62
CA ASP A 252 -1.82 -20.23 -1.41
C ASP A 252 -1.78 -18.86 -2.06
N ALA A 253 -0.67 -18.13 -1.92
CA ALA A 253 -0.50 -16.81 -2.51
C ALA A 253 -0.43 -16.88 -4.06
N LEU A 254 0.24 -17.88 -4.62
CA LEU A 254 0.28 -18.10 -6.07
C LEU A 254 -1.11 -18.39 -6.65
N ASN A 255 -1.96 -19.08 -5.88
CA ASN A 255 -3.35 -19.34 -6.28
C ASN A 255 -4.24 -18.08 -6.29
N LEU A 256 -3.83 -16.99 -5.63
CA LEU A 256 -4.54 -15.71 -5.65
C LEU A 256 -4.21 -14.89 -6.92
N VAL A 257 -3.00 -15.03 -7.44
CA VAL A 257 -2.51 -14.22 -8.55
C VAL A 257 -2.47 -15.06 -9.83
N LYS A 258 -3.43 -14.82 -10.73
CA LYS A 258 -3.49 -15.46 -12.05
C LYS A 258 -2.89 -14.54 -13.11
N ASN A 259 -2.40 -15.12 -14.21
CA ASN A 259 -1.93 -14.37 -15.38
C ASN A 259 -0.79 -13.40 -15.09
N VAL A 260 0.29 -13.92 -14.50
CA VAL A 260 1.49 -13.14 -14.21
C VAL A 260 2.06 -12.49 -15.47
N ASN A 261 2.03 -11.15 -15.51
CA ASN A 261 2.65 -10.41 -16.61
C ASN A 261 4.17 -10.41 -16.43
N LYS A 262 4.88 -11.05 -17.35
CA LYS A 262 6.36 -11.16 -17.30
C LYS A 262 7.10 -9.88 -17.68
N ASN A 263 6.40 -8.89 -18.23
CA ASN A 263 7.00 -7.62 -18.67
C ASN A 263 7.00 -6.53 -17.59
N VAL A 264 6.42 -6.81 -16.40
CA VAL A 264 6.44 -5.87 -15.29
C VAL A 264 7.84 -5.83 -14.69
N LYS A 265 8.34 -4.63 -14.44
CA LYS A 265 9.62 -4.37 -13.76
C LYS A 265 9.40 -4.09 -12.28
N ILE A 266 10.48 -4.16 -11.50
CA ILE A 266 10.49 -3.64 -10.13
C ILE A 266 10.14 -2.15 -10.18
N GLU A 267 9.24 -1.72 -9.31
CA GLU A 267 8.78 -0.33 -9.24
C GLU A 267 8.83 0.21 -7.81
N ALA A 268 9.11 1.52 -7.68
CA ALA A 268 8.94 2.21 -6.42
C ALA A 268 7.45 2.35 -6.10
N TYR A 269 7.06 2.10 -4.85
CA TYR A 269 5.72 2.33 -4.35
C TYR A 269 5.66 3.74 -3.74
N VAL A 270 5.45 4.73 -4.60
CA VAL A 270 5.41 6.15 -4.28
C VAL A 270 4.11 6.77 -4.80
N ASP A 271 3.77 7.95 -4.26
CA ASP A 271 2.64 8.73 -4.75
C ASP A 271 2.84 9.20 -6.20
N GLU A 272 1.75 9.56 -6.85
CA GLU A 272 1.77 9.97 -8.26
C GLU A 272 2.57 11.27 -8.48
N GLN A 273 2.58 12.19 -7.52
CA GLN A 273 3.35 13.42 -7.62
C GLN A 273 4.86 13.14 -7.65
N THR A 274 5.35 12.26 -6.78
CA THR A 274 6.74 11.79 -6.76
C THR A 274 7.09 11.07 -8.06
N ARG A 275 6.20 10.22 -8.56
CA ARG A 275 6.36 9.52 -9.84
C ARG A 275 6.46 10.50 -11.00
N GLN A 276 5.60 11.51 -11.07
CA GLN A 276 5.61 12.52 -12.12
C GLN A 276 6.90 13.36 -12.08
N LYS A 277 7.32 13.82 -10.91
CA LYS A 277 8.61 14.54 -10.76
C LYS A 277 9.80 13.74 -11.31
N TYR A 278 9.81 12.42 -11.09
CA TYR A 278 10.86 11.56 -11.63
C TYR A 278 10.80 11.45 -13.16
N GLN A 279 9.60 11.31 -13.73
CA GLN A 279 9.42 11.29 -15.19
C GLN A 279 9.85 12.61 -15.83
N ASP A 280 9.48 13.74 -15.26
CA ASP A 280 9.88 15.07 -15.70
C ASP A 280 11.40 15.25 -15.63
N TYR A 281 12.04 14.74 -14.57
CA TYR A 281 13.49 14.72 -14.43
C TYR A 281 14.17 13.92 -15.55
N LEU A 282 13.68 12.71 -15.84
CA LEU A 282 14.24 11.86 -16.90
C LEU A 282 14.03 12.41 -18.31
N ALA A 283 13.01 13.24 -18.51
CA ALA A 283 12.74 13.88 -19.80
C ALA A 283 13.74 14.99 -20.16
N GLN A 284 14.53 15.48 -19.20
CA GLN A 284 15.54 16.53 -19.42
C GLN A 284 16.78 15.94 -20.11
N PRO A 285 17.28 16.56 -21.20
CA PRO A 285 18.37 16.00 -22.00
C PRO A 285 19.69 15.80 -21.25
N GLU A 286 19.95 16.64 -20.22
CA GLU A 286 21.14 16.61 -19.38
C GLU A 286 21.12 15.46 -18.34
N HIS A 287 19.97 14.91 -18.03
CA HIS A 287 19.79 13.88 -17.02
C HIS A 287 19.77 12.47 -17.64
N LYS A 288 20.66 12.21 -18.60
CA LYS A 288 20.83 10.85 -19.11
C LYS A 288 21.34 9.95 -17.99
N ILE A 289 20.56 8.88 -17.74
CA ILE A 289 20.95 7.78 -16.86
C ILE A 289 22.35 7.31 -17.26
N CYS A 290 23.19 7.04 -16.29
CA CYS A 290 24.56 6.53 -16.48
C CYS A 290 24.62 5.45 -17.57
N GLN A 291 25.44 5.68 -18.55
CA GLN A 291 25.77 4.72 -19.61
C GLN A 291 26.77 3.71 -19.11
#